data_e3933e5783f8a028362153dd91ff20a1
#
_entry.id   e3933e5783f8a028362153dd91ff20a1
#
_cell.length_a   1.000
_cell.length_b   1.000
_cell.length_c   1.000
_cell.angle_alpha   90.00
_cell.angle_beta   90.00
_cell.angle_gamma   90.00
#
_symmetry.space_group_name_H-M   'P 1'
#
loop_
_entity.id
_entity.type
_entity.pdbx_description
1 polymer ?
#
loop_
_entity_poly.entity_id
_entity_poly.type
_entity_poly.pdbx_seq_one_letter_code
_entity_poly.pdbx_strand_id
1 'polypeptide(L)'
;MKEHTETNTARYNTARKWLIFWTLFIGIGAVAGGLSMIIDPSGKALHMDAMLPFFQKLPFADVLFRDFLFSGFALLIVNGLTNLTAAVLLLRKKPLGVLLGGFFGITLMLWIGIQFYMFPLNFMSTAYFIFGLCQAVTGFMAWMLLHREEEKVKDSP
;
A
#
# COMPACT_ATOMS: atom_id res chain seq x y z
N MET A 1 22.84 -24.28 -16.63
CA MET A 1 21.77 -23.39 -17.15
C MET A 1 20.39 -23.65 -16.52
N LYS A 2 19.90 -24.89 -16.41
CA LYS A 2 18.62 -25.24 -15.76
C LYS A 2 18.54 -24.82 -14.27
N GLU A 3 19.59 -25.06 -13.51
CA GLU A 3 19.63 -24.77 -12.05
C GLU A 3 19.47 -23.27 -11.71
N HIS A 4 20.05 -22.37 -12.53
CA HIS A 4 19.90 -20.93 -12.36
C HIS A 4 18.49 -20.43 -12.71
N THR A 5 17.79 -21.11 -13.61
CA THR A 5 16.40 -20.74 -14.00
C THR A 5 15.44 -21.16 -12.91
N GLU A 6 15.57 -22.36 -12.36
CA GLU A 6 14.75 -22.84 -11.24
C GLU A 6 14.89 -21.97 -9.99
N THR A 7 16.12 -21.52 -9.69
CA THR A 7 16.40 -20.64 -8.56
C THR A 7 15.74 -19.27 -8.73
N ASN A 8 15.73 -18.68 -9.92
CA ASN A 8 15.08 -17.38 -10.17
C ASN A 8 13.56 -17.48 -10.08
N THR A 9 12.96 -18.52 -10.64
CA THR A 9 11.52 -18.76 -10.55
C THR A 9 11.07 -18.96 -9.08
N ALA A 10 11.85 -19.68 -8.29
CA ALA A 10 11.57 -19.86 -6.86
C ALA A 10 11.64 -18.51 -6.10
N ARG A 11 12.65 -17.69 -6.38
CA ARG A 11 12.79 -16.34 -5.78
C ARG A 11 11.65 -15.41 -6.17
N TYR A 12 11.26 -15.39 -7.44
CA TYR A 12 10.11 -14.63 -7.91
C TYR A 12 8.83 -15.05 -7.20
N ASN A 13 8.56 -16.35 -7.11
CA ASN A 13 7.38 -16.87 -6.42
C ASN A 13 7.36 -16.47 -4.95
N THR A 14 8.50 -16.47 -4.28
CA THR A 14 8.64 -16.02 -2.89
C THR A 14 8.36 -14.52 -2.75
N ALA A 15 9.00 -13.68 -3.58
CA ALA A 15 8.77 -12.24 -3.59
C ALA A 15 7.28 -11.91 -3.87
N ARG A 16 6.65 -12.62 -4.85
CA ARG A 16 5.24 -12.45 -5.14
C ARG A 16 4.33 -12.81 -3.95
N LYS A 17 4.63 -13.89 -3.21
CA LYS A 17 3.86 -14.28 -2.01
C LYS A 17 3.93 -13.19 -0.94
N TRP A 18 5.10 -12.63 -0.69
CA TRP A 18 5.26 -11.53 0.25
C TRP A 18 4.55 -10.26 -0.22
N LEU A 19 4.58 -9.96 -1.53
CA LEU A 19 3.85 -8.83 -2.08
C LEU A 19 2.33 -9.02 -1.96
N ILE A 20 1.80 -10.23 -2.16
CA ILE A 20 0.39 -10.56 -1.90
C ILE A 20 0.05 -10.33 -0.42
N PHE A 21 0.92 -10.79 0.49
CA PHE A 21 0.71 -10.57 1.92
C PHE A 21 0.59 -9.08 2.25
N TRP A 22 1.55 -8.25 1.78
CA TRP A 22 1.55 -6.82 2.06
C TRP A 22 0.35 -6.10 1.45
N THR A 23 0.00 -6.41 0.19
CA THR A 23 -1.17 -5.78 -0.47
C THR A 23 -2.48 -6.16 0.21
N LEU A 24 -2.64 -7.40 0.67
CA LEU A 24 -3.82 -7.81 1.43
C LEU A 24 -3.86 -7.18 2.81
N PHE A 25 -2.74 -7.21 3.54
CA PHE A 25 -2.66 -6.68 4.90
C PHE A 25 -2.97 -5.18 4.93
N ILE A 26 -2.32 -4.40 4.05
CA ILE A 26 -2.53 -2.95 3.94
C ILE A 26 -3.92 -2.65 3.39
N GLY A 27 -4.36 -3.37 2.34
CA GLY A 27 -5.67 -3.16 1.73
C GLY A 27 -6.82 -3.41 2.69
N ILE A 28 -6.81 -4.52 3.42
CA ILE A 28 -7.84 -4.85 4.43
C ILE A 28 -7.81 -3.84 5.57
N GLY A 29 -6.62 -3.49 6.08
CA GLY A 29 -6.45 -2.49 7.12
C GLY A 29 -6.98 -1.11 6.70
N ALA A 30 -6.69 -0.69 5.47
CA ALA A 30 -7.18 0.58 4.93
C ALA A 30 -8.69 0.59 4.69
N VAL A 31 -9.28 -0.54 4.27
CA VAL A 31 -10.75 -0.69 4.17
C VAL A 31 -11.38 -0.59 5.55
N ALA A 32 -10.87 -1.32 6.53
CA ALA A 32 -11.40 -1.29 7.89
C ALA A 32 -11.29 0.11 8.52
N GLY A 33 -10.11 0.74 8.43
CA GLY A 33 -9.87 2.09 8.92
C GLY A 33 -10.73 3.15 8.21
N GLY A 34 -10.81 3.08 6.87
CA GLY A 34 -11.63 3.99 6.08
C GLY A 34 -13.11 3.88 6.39
N LEU A 35 -13.63 2.65 6.50
CA LEU A 35 -15.04 2.43 6.89
C LEU A 35 -15.31 2.92 8.31
N SER A 36 -14.40 2.70 9.26
CA SER A 36 -14.55 3.20 10.63
C SER A 36 -14.64 4.73 10.67
N MET A 37 -13.83 5.44 9.86
CA MET A 37 -13.89 6.90 9.72
C MET A 37 -15.17 7.39 9.04
N ILE A 38 -15.71 6.60 8.11
CA ILE A 38 -16.99 6.93 7.42
C ILE A 38 -18.17 6.73 8.37
N ILE A 39 -18.16 5.68 9.18
CA ILE A 39 -19.23 5.35 10.15
C ILE A 39 -19.21 6.33 11.34
N ASP A 40 -18.02 6.66 11.85
CA ASP A 40 -17.83 7.67 12.89
C ASP A 40 -16.85 8.76 12.45
N PRO A 41 -17.34 9.78 11.73
CA PRO A 41 -16.50 10.88 11.26
C PRO A 41 -15.88 11.73 12.36
N SER A 42 -16.36 11.61 13.61
CA SER A 42 -15.74 12.29 14.74
C SER A 42 -14.36 11.75 15.12
N GLY A 43 -14.04 10.53 14.66
CA GLY A 43 -12.79 9.83 14.93
C GLY A 43 -12.68 9.23 16.34
N LYS A 44 -13.74 9.32 17.16
CA LYS A 44 -13.73 8.81 18.54
C LYS A 44 -13.60 7.30 18.59
N ALA A 45 -14.26 6.58 17.68
CA ALA A 45 -14.17 5.12 17.60
C ALA A 45 -12.74 4.61 17.39
N LEU A 46 -11.89 5.40 16.72
CA LEU A 46 -10.48 5.10 16.47
C LEU A 46 -9.51 5.84 17.39
N HIS A 47 -10.02 6.58 18.38
CA HIS A 47 -9.24 7.46 19.29
C HIS A 47 -8.36 8.47 18.49
N MET A 48 -8.89 8.98 17.37
CA MET A 48 -8.22 9.92 16.48
C MET A 48 -8.76 11.36 16.58
N ASP A 49 -9.75 11.60 17.41
CA ASP A 49 -10.38 12.91 17.62
C ASP A 49 -9.38 14.02 17.96
N ALA A 50 -8.33 13.69 18.72
CA ALA A 50 -7.22 14.59 19.02
C ALA A 50 -6.40 15.03 17.80
N MET A 51 -6.51 14.33 16.66
CA MET A 51 -5.80 14.68 15.42
C MET A 51 -6.57 15.69 14.55
N LEU A 52 -7.87 15.84 14.76
CA LEU A 52 -8.72 16.70 13.95
C LEU A 52 -8.25 18.18 13.87
N PRO A 53 -7.79 18.82 14.96
CA PRO A 53 -7.29 20.20 14.91
C PRO A 53 -6.08 20.40 13.99
N PHE A 54 -5.31 19.36 13.72
CA PHE A 54 -4.17 19.43 12.79
C PHE A 54 -4.65 19.41 11.34
N PHE A 55 -5.68 18.61 11.03
CA PHE A 55 -6.31 18.61 9.70
C PHE A 55 -6.96 19.96 9.37
N GLN A 56 -7.50 20.64 10.37
CA GLN A 56 -8.13 21.96 10.21
C GLN A 56 -7.14 23.08 9.86
N LYS A 57 -5.82 22.83 9.91
CA LYS A 57 -4.78 23.76 9.44
C LYS A 57 -4.51 23.65 7.94
N LEU A 58 -5.07 22.64 7.27
CA LEU A 58 -4.88 22.41 5.85
C LEU A 58 -5.72 23.37 5.00
N PRO A 59 -5.30 23.66 3.75
CA PRO A 59 -6.13 24.39 2.81
C PRO A 59 -7.44 23.61 2.56
N PHE A 60 -8.54 24.36 2.44
CA PHE A 60 -9.91 23.81 2.28
C PHE A 60 -10.42 23.00 3.50
N ALA A 61 -9.85 23.24 4.68
CA ALA A 61 -10.24 22.54 5.91
C ALA A 61 -11.74 22.66 6.20
N ASP A 62 -12.31 23.82 5.98
CA ASP A 62 -13.74 24.09 6.22
C ASP A 62 -14.68 23.22 5.37
N VAL A 63 -14.19 22.64 4.28
CA VAL A 63 -14.97 21.80 3.38
C VAL A 63 -14.57 20.33 3.48
N LEU A 64 -13.26 20.03 3.43
CA LEU A 64 -12.76 18.67 3.30
C LEU A 64 -12.38 18.02 4.63
N PHE A 65 -11.98 18.82 5.62
CA PHE A 65 -11.42 18.34 6.88
C PHE A 65 -12.19 18.83 8.11
N ARG A 66 -13.49 19.03 7.97
CA ARG A 66 -14.38 19.33 9.09
C ARG A 66 -14.45 18.17 10.08
N ASP A 67 -14.31 16.97 9.53
CA ASP A 67 -14.30 15.68 10.21
C ASP A 67 -13.43 14.68 9.44
N PHE A 68 -13.47 13.41 9.82
CA PHE A 68 -12.69 12.36 9.15
C PHE A 68 -13.40 11.71 7.94
N LEU A 69 -14.56 12.17 7.53
CA LEU A 69 -15.32 11.57 6.44
C LEU A 69 -14.53 11.54 5.12
N PHE A 70 -13.97 12.69 4.72
CA PHE A 70 -13.16 12.78 3.51
C PHE A 70 -11.90 11.90 3.60
N SER A 71 -11.21 11.93 4.74
CA SER A 71 -10.03 11.09 5.00
C SER A 71 -10.37 9.61 4.95
N GLY A 72 -11.55 9.21 5.44
CA GLY A 72 -12.06 7.84 5.37
C GLY A 72 -12.27 7.38 3.93
N PHE A 73 -12.93 8.17 3.09
CA PHE A 73 -13.08 7.86 1.66
C PHE A 73 -11.75 7.82 0.94
N ALA A 74 -10.86 8.77 1.19
CA ALA A 74 -9.54 8.81 0.59
C ALA A 74 -8.71 7.56 0.98
N LEU A 75 -8.70 7.17 2.25
CA LEU A 75 -8.02 5.97 2.72
C LEU A 75 -8.61 4.70 2.08
N LEU A 76 -9.94 4.58 2.05
CA LEU A 76 -10.64 3.45 1.46
C LEU A 76 -10.30 3.29 -0.03
N ILE A 77 -10.31 4.37 -0.80
CA ILE A 77 -10.08 4.33 -2.25
C ILE A 77 -8.59 4.19 -2.54
N VAL A 78 -7.75 5.10 -2.01
CA VAL A 78 -6.34 5.23 -2.38
C VAL A 78 -5.49 4.09 -1.83
N ASN A 79 -5.74 3.60 -0.63
CA ASN A 79 -4.96 2.52 -0.02
C ASN A 79 -5.74 1.20 0.10
N GLY A 80 -7.06 1.24 0.26
CA GLY A 80 -7.90 0.07 0.39
C GLY A 80 -8.12 -0.64 -0.94
N LEU A 81 -8.95 -0.05 -1.80
CA LEU A 81 -9.37 -0.68 -3.06
C LEU A 81 -8.20 -0.90 -4.03
N THR A 82 -7.25 0.01 -4.09
CA THR A 82 -6.07 -0.14 -4.96
C THR A 82 -5.22 -1.33 -4.56
N ASN A 83 -4.90 -1.48 -3.27
CA ASN A 83 -4.13 -2.62 -2.78
C ASN A 83 -4.86 -3.95 -2.96
N LEU A 84 -6.18 -4.00 -2.69
CA LEU A 84 -6.98 -5.20 -2.94
C LEU A 84 -7.02 -5.55 -4.43
N THR A 85 -7.11 -4.56 -5.32
CA THR A 85 -7.03 -4.78 -6.77
C THR A 85 -5.67 -5.37 -7.16
N ALA A 86 -4.57 -4.82 -6.63
CA ALA A 86 -3.24 -5.37 -6.86
C ALA A 86 -3.12 -6.81 -6.34
N ALA A 87 -3.67 -7.11 -5.17
CA ALA A 87 -3.70 -8.47 -4.61
C ALA A 87 -4.42 -9.46 -5.53
N VAL A 88 -5.60 -9.09 -6.06
CA VAL A 88 -6.35 -9.92 -7.01
C VAL A 88 -5.54 -10.19 -8.29
N LEU A 89 -4.88 -9.16 -8.84
CA LEU A 89 -4.02 -9.30 -10.02
C LEU A 89 -2.82 -10.21 -9.75
N LEU A 90 -2.19 -10.07 -8.57
CA LEU A 90 -1.10 -10.93 -8.13
C LEU A 90 -1.53 -12.38 -7.96
N LEU A 91 -2.71 -12.62 -7.35
CA LEU A 91 -3.28 -13.96 -7.22
C LEU A 91 -3.56 -14.59 -8.59
N ARG A 92 -4.02 -13.78 -9.56
CA ARG A 92 -4.22 -14.19 -10.95
C ARG A 92 -2.92 -14.27 -11.78
N LYS A 93 -1.75 -14.12 -11.16
CA LYS A 93 -0.43 -14.16 -11.80
C LYS A 93 -0.27 -13.13 -12.93
N LYS A 94 -0.94 -11.99 -12.87
CA LYS A 94 -0.82 -10.93 -13.87
C LYS A 94 0.41 -10.06 -13.57
N PRO A 95 1.30 -9.79 -14.54
CA PRO A 95 2.48 -8.93 -14.35
C PRO A 95 2.13 -7.54 -13.83
N LEU A 96 1.01 -6.97 -14.29
CA LEU A 96 0.50 -5.68 -13.82
C LEU A 96 0.30 -5.65 -12.29
N GLY A 97 -0.06 -6.79 -11.67
CA GLY A 97 -0.20 -6.87 -10.23
C GLY A 97 1.12 -6.64 -9.48
N VAL A 98 2.25 -7.05 -10.06
CA VAL A 98 3.58 -6.82 -9.49
C VAL A 98 3.92 -5.33 -9.53
N LEU A 99 3.70 -4.69 -10.67
CA LEU A 99 3.96 -3.25 -10.85
C LEU A 99 3.09 -2.42 -9.90
N LEU A 100 1.77 -2.65 -9.91
CA LEU A 100 0.83 -1.91 -9.07
C LEU A 100 1.06 -2.16 -7.58
N GLY A 101 1.34 -3.42 -7.19
CA GLY A 101 1.63 -3.75 -5.80
C GLY A 101 2.83 -2.99 -5.25
N GLY A 102 3.93 -2.91 -6.01
CA GLY A 102 5.10 -2.11 -5.63
C GLY A 102 4.81 -0.61 -5.60
N PHE A 103 4.11 -0.10 -6.60
CA PHE A 103 3.73 1.31 -6.71
C PHE A 103 2.84 1.76 -5.52
N PHE A 104 1.88 0.95 -5.11
CA PHE A 104 1.01 1.30 -3.99
C PHE A 104 1.72 1.29 -2.63
N GLY A 105 2.83 0.56 -2.49
CA GLY A 105 3.73 0.72 -1.34
C GLY A 105 4.33 2.13 -1.27
N ILE A 106 4.77 2.69 -2.41
CA ILE A 106 5.26 4.06 -2.50
C ILE A 106 4.12 5.05 -2.21
N THR A 107 2.92 4.83 -2.73
CA THR A 107 1.75 5.66 -2.46
C THR A 107 1.43 5.72 -0.96
N LEU A 108 1.50 4.58 -0.26
CA LEU A 108 1.33 4.53 1.19
C LEU A 108 2.42 5.31 1.92
N MET A 109 3.69 5.17 1.52
CA MET A 109 4.78 5.95 2.12
C MET A 109 4.58 7.45 1.94
N LEU A 110 4.15 7.90 0.76
CA LEU A 110 3.84 9.32 0.51
C LEU A 110 2.67 9.79 1.37
N TRP A 111 1.61 8.99 1.49
CA TRP A 111 0.46 9.27 2.34
C TRP A 111 0.88 9.48 3.80
N ILE A 112 1.69 8.57 4.33
CA ILE A 112 2.20 8.66 5.70
C ILE A 112 3.24 9.79 5.84
N GLY A 113 4.05 10.05 4.81
CA GLY A 113 4.98 11.19 4.78
C GLY A 113 4.26 12.54 4.97
N ILE A 114 3.10 12.71 4.34
CA ILE A 114 2.24 13.89 4.58
C ILE A 114 1.76 13.92 6.04
N GLN A 115 1.39 12.77 6.61
CA GLN A 115 0.99 12.70 8.01
C GLN A 115 2.12 13.09 8.97
N PHE A 116 3.38 12.68 8.69
CA PHE A 116 4.55 13.09 9.50
C PHE A 116 4.81 14.59 9.46
N TYR A 117 4.46 15.26 8.37
CA TYR A 117 4.53 16.71 8.31
C TYR A 117 3.43 17.39 9.14
N MET A 118 2.24 16.77 9.21
CA MET A 118 1.06 17.34 9.87
C MET A 118 0.99 17.04 11.36
N PHE A 119 1.41 15.84 11.77
CA PHE A 119 1.26 15.33 13.12
C PHE A 119 2.60 15.03 13.78
N PRO A 120 2.71 15.06 15.11
CA PRO A 120 3.83 14.46 15.82
C PRO A 120 4.00 12.99 15.44
N LEU A 121 5.25 12.53 15.40
CA LEU A 121 5.55 11.12 15.16
C LEU A 121 4.76 10.24 16.13
N ASN A 122 4.02 9.30 15.57
CA ASN A 122 3.25 8.33 16.34
C ASN A 122 3.52 6.91 15.86
N PHE A 123 3.29 5.95 16.72
CA PHE A 123 3.59 4.55 16.46
C PHE A 123 2.86 4.01 15.21
N MET A 124 1.57 4.34 15.06
CA MET A 124 0.76 3.82 13.96
C MET A 124 1.27 4.31 12.60
N SER A 125 1.49 5.62 12.44
CA SER A 125 2.03 6.16 11.18
C SER A 125 3.42 5.61 10.88
N THR A 126 4.29 5.46 11.89
CA THR A 126 5.62 4.87 11.72
C THR A 126 5.53 3.42 11.25
N ALA A 127 4.66 2.61 11.85
CA ALA A 127 4.45 1.23 11.46
C ALA A 127 3.94 1.12 10.01
N TYR A 128 2.94 1.91 9.62
CA TYR A 128 2.42 1.91 8.26
C TYR A 128 3.44 2.42 7.23
N PHE A 129 4.30 3.36 7.60
CA PHE A 129 5.42 3.77 6.73
C PHE A 129 6.37 2.61 6.44
N ILE A 130 6.73 1.84 7.48
CA ILE A 130 7.58 0.65 7.35
C ILE A 130 6.89 -0.42 6.49
N PHE A 131 5.57 -0.63 6.66
CA PHE A 131 4.82 -1.58 5.83
C PHE A 131 4.80 -1.16 4.36
N GLY A 132 4.62 0.13 4.07
CA GLY A 132 4.74 0.68 2.72
C GLY A 132 6.13 0.46 2.12
N LEU A 133 7.18 0.67 2.90
CA LEU A 133 8.56 0.39 2.49
C LEU A 133 8.77 -1.10 2.17
N CYS A 134 8.33 -2.01 3.05
CA CYS A 134 8.42 -3.44 2.83
C CYS A 134 7.66 -3.85 1.56
N GLN A 135 6.47 -3.29 1.34
CA GLN A 135 5.68 -3.54 0.13
C GLN A 135 6.39 -3.03 -1.13
N ALA A 136 6.93 -1.81 -1.12
CA ALA A 136 7.63 -1.22 -2.25
C ALA A 136 8.90 -2.01 -2.61
N VAL A 137 9.72 -2.36 -1.62
CA VAL A 137 10.94 -3.17 -1.81
C VAL A 137 10.59 -4.55 -2.36
N THR A 138 9.59 -5.22 -1.78
CA THR A 138 9.14 -6.54 -2.25
C THR A 138 8.60 -6.48 -3.68
N GLY A 139 7.85 -5.44 -4.01
CA GLY A 139 7.35 -5.19 -5.37
C GLY A 139 8.47 -4.96 -6.38
N PHE A 140 9.48 -4.15 -6.02
CA PHE A 140 10.65 -3.92 -6.84
C PHE A 140 11.47 -5.20 -7.08
N MET A 141 11.68 -5.99 -6.04
CA MET A 141 12.36 -7.30 -6.16
C MET A 141 11.59 -8.24 -7.10
N ALA A 142 10.27 -8.36 -6.93
CA ALA A 142 9.43 -9.20 -7.77
C ALA A 142 9.46 -8.73 -9.22
N TRP A 143 9.44 -7.41 -9.46
CA TRP A 143 9.50 -6.82 -10.79
C TRP A 143 10.84 -7.10 -11.49
N MET A 144 11.97 -6.91 -10.81
CA MET A 144 13.30 -7.23 -11.36
C MET A 144 13.44 -8.71 -11.74
N LEU A 145 12.93 -9.60 -10.89
CA LEU A 145 13.00 -11.03 -11.14
C LEU A 145 12.13 -11.45 -12.34
N LEU A 146 10.96 -10.82 -12.49
CA LEU A 146 10.06 -11.05 -13.62
C LEU A 146 10.71 -10.66 -14.95
N HIS A 147 11.32 -9.47 -15.05
CA HIS A 147 11.96 -9.00 -16.26
C HIS A 147 13.17 -9.85 -16.67
N ARG A 148 13.96 -10.31 -15.71
CA ARG A 148 15.06 -11.23 -15.98
C ARG A 148 14.62 -12.57 -16.57
N GLU A 149 13.42 -13.04 -16.24
CA GLU A 149 12.86 -14.25 -16.87
C GLU A 149 12.39 -13.98 -18.29
N GLU A 150 11.77 -12.84 -18.56
CA GLU A 150 11.31 -12.45 -19.91
C GLU A 150 12.48 -12.26 -20.90
N GLU A 151 13.58 -11.62 -20.47
CA GLU A 151 14.79 -11.44 -21.29
C GLU A 151 15.39 -12.79 -21.69
N LYS A 152 15.51 -13.73 -20.75
CA LYS A 152 16.06 -15.06 -21.02
C LYS A 152 15.23 -15.88 -22.01
N VAL A 153 13.91 -15.73 -21.99
CA VAL A 153 13.00 -16.40 -22.94
C VAL A 153 13.14 -15.82 -24.34
N LYS A 154 13.41 -14.51 -24.46
CA LYS A 154 13.65 -13.85 -25.75
C LYS A 154 14.98 -14.23 -26.40
N ASP A 155 16.00 -14.49 -25.59
CA ASP A 155 17.36 -14.80 -26.07
C ASP A 155 17.59 -16.32 -26.24
N SER A 156 16.59 -17.14 -25.96
CA SER A 156 16.69 -18.58 -26.32
C SER A 156 16.25 -18.82 -27.76
N PRO A 157 17.13 -19.41 -28.56
CA PRO A 157 16.92 -19.66 -30.00
C PRO A 157 15.76 -20.62 -30.25
#